data_1d8a4d63925ff0f37e659c7509affd23
#
_entry.id   1d8a4d63925ff0f37e659c7509affd23
#
_cell.length_a   1.000
_cell.length_b   1.000
_cell.length_c   1.000
_cell.angle_alpha   90.00
_cell.angle_beta   90.00
_cell.angle_gamma   90.00
#
_symmetry.space_group_name_H-M   'P 1'
#
loop_
_entity.id
_entity.type
_entity.pdbx_description
1 polymer ?
#
loop_
_entity_poly.entity_id
_entity_poly.type
_entity_poly.pdbx_seq_one_letter_code
_entity_poly.pdbx_strand_id
1 'polypeptide(L)'
;MNGLMQDQSLLIWRFLEHAARHHGNVEMVSRRVEGDIHRYTYRDALLRSKKLAQALDALGLAKGDRVATLAWNGYRHFELYYGVSGSGRVIHTINPRLKPEQVAWITNDAEDIVFCFDMTFLPLVKAIAAHCKTVRHWVALCEPDALPKDSGIPNLSSYEAWIGAENGRYEWPEFDERLAAGLCYTSGTTGDPKGVLYSHRSTTLHAYAGALPDSTFLSARDCILPVVPMFHVNAWGVPYSAPMMGAKVVWPGAALDGKSVYELMESEQVTCAAGVPTVWLGLLNHLAAEGKQFSSLRRTSVGGSACPPAMIDAFHKLGVDVLHGWGMTEMSPLGTVGALREKHATLSWEEKLPILAKQGRAVFGVDMKIVDPDGRELPWDGKTSGDLLVRGPWIISKYFKREHEDLLIDGWFHTGDVATIDADGFLQITDRSKDVIKSGGEWISSIDVENIAMAHPAIAMAACIAVPHPKWDERPLLVAVKKPGSEIDREQLLAFFSGKLAKWQVPDDVVFVDAIPLGATGKMQKGLLRERFKDYVLPA
;
A
#
# COMPACT_ATOMS: atom_id res chain seq x y z
N MET A 1 29.51 -15.46 24.45
CA MET A 1 29.19 -14.43 25.49
C MET A 1 28.11 -13.54 24.89
N ASN A 2 26.98 -13.38 25.56
CA ASN A 2 25.93 -12.46 25.09
C ASN A 2 26.30 -11.00 25.40
N GLY A 3 25.72 -10.05 24.64
CA GLY A 3 25.81 -8.63 24.95
C GLY A 3 25.17 -8.31 26.31
N LEU A 4 25.60 -7.22 26.94
CA LEU A 4 25.15 -6.82 28.28
C LEU A 4 24.26 -5.56 28.25
N MET A 5 23.55 -5.34 27.13
CA MET A 5 22.55 -4.27 27.03
C MET A 5 21.22 -4.73 27.61
N GLN A 6 20.36 -3.76 27.96
CA GLN A 6 19.02 -4.07 28.45
C GLN A 6 18.24 -4.87 27.41
N ASP A 7 17.61 -5.96 27.84
CA ASP A 7 16.72 -6.78 27.03
C ASP A 7 15.28 -6.22 27.09
N GLN A 8 14.99 -5.27 26.22
CA GLN A 8 13.71 -4.58 26.14
C GLN A 8 13.01 -4.95 24.83
N SER A 9 11.84 -5.59 24.93
CA SER A 9 11.06 -6.02 23.77
C SER A 9 10.65 -4.85 22.87
N LEU A 10 10.72 -5.05 21.54
CA LEU A 10 10.30 -4.09 20.52
C LEU A 10 8.78 -4.13 20.33
N LEU A 11 8.04 -3.49 21.23
CA LEU A 11 6.58 -3.49 21.25
C LEU A 11 5.99 -2.20 20.63
N ILE A 12 4.96 -2.35 19.81
CA ILE A 12 4.31 -1.25 19.05
C ILE A 12 3.82 -0.13 19.98
N TRP A 13 3.26 -0.44 21.15
CA TRP A 13 2.74 0.57 22.06
C TRP A 13 3.81 1.60 22.51
N ARG A 14 5.10 1.23 22.47
CA ARG A 14 6.21 2.12 22.81
C ARG A 14 6.31 3.34 21.90
N PHE A 15 5.90 3.23 20.64
CA PHE A 15 5.87 4.37 19.73
C PHE A 15 4.91 5.45 20.20
N LEU A 16 3.71 5.08 20.62
CA LEU A 16 2.70 6.05 21.07
C LEU A 16 3.03 6.58 22.47
N GLU A 17 3.58 5.76 23.35
CA GLU A 17 4.10 6.21 24.67
C GLU A 17 5.24 7.24 24.47
N HIS A 18 6.18 6.98 23.54
CA HIS A 18 7.25 7.91 23.18
C HIS A 18 6.66 9.23 22.64
N ALA A 19 5.75 9.14 21.68
CA ALA A 19 5.12 10.32 21.10
C ALA A 19 4.37 11.15 22.17
N ALA A 20 3.57 10.51 23.01
CA ALA A 20 2.84 11.20 24.06
C ALA A 20 3.75 11.87 25.12
N ARG A 21 4.93 11.26 25.40
CA ARG A 21 5.90 11.80 26.36
C ARG A 21 6.72 12.94 25.79
N HIS A 22 7.23 12.80 24.58
CA HIS A 22 8.21 13.72 23.99
C HIS A 22 7.60 14.69 22.97
N HIS A 23 6.48 14.33 22.37
CA HIS A 23 5.75 15.09 21.34
C HIS A 23 4.26 15.22 21.66
N GLY A 24 3.91 15.18 22.96
CA GLY A 24 2.54 15.02 23.43
C GLY A 24 1.55 16.12 23.01
N ASN A 25 2.04 17.30 22.61
CA ASN A 25 1.23 18.40 22.10
C ASN A 25 1.18 18.45 20.56
N VAL A 26 1.89 17.56 19.86
CA VAL A 26 1.80 17.49 18.40
C VAL A 26 0.42 17.01 18.01
N GLU A 27 -0.17 17.75 17.09
CA GLU A 27 -1.55 17.56 16.65
C GLU A 27 -1.64 16.42 15.62
N MET A 28 -2.71 15.65 15.71
CA MET A 28 -3.20 14.77 14.65
C MET A 28 -4.55 15.28 14.16
N VAL A 29 -4.71 15.33 12.85
CA VAL A 29 -5.91 15.86 12.19
C VAL A 29 -6.60 14.74 11.43
N SER A 30 -7.92 14.66 11.51
CA SER A 30 -8.70 13.68 10.76
C SER A 30 -9.90 14.35 10.11
N ARG A 31 -10.03 14.21 8.80
CA ARG A 31 -11.29 14.46 8.12
C ARG A 31 -12.18 13.25 8.37
N ARG A 32 -13.21 13.43 9.18
CA ARG A 32 -14.11 12.35 9.57
C ARG A 32 -15.11 12.01 8.48
N VAL A 33 -15.67 10.81 8.56
CA VAL A 33 -16.79 10.39 7.69
C VAL A 33 -18.08 11.17 7.98
N GLU A 34 -18.17 11.78 9.16
CA GLU A 34 -19.23 12.70 9.58
C GLU A 34 -19.17 14.05 8.84
N GLY A 35 -18.06 14.35 8.15
CA GLY A 35 -17.89 15.53 7.28
C GLY A 35 -17.15 16.70 7.91
N ASP A 36 -16.79 16.64 9.18
CA ASP A 36 -16.04 17.66 9.90
C ASP A 36 -14.55 17.28 10.06
N ILE A 37 -13.78 18.17 10.67
CA ILE A 37 -12.37 17.99 11.00
C ILE A 37 -12.24 17.75 12.50
N HIS A 38 -11.76 16.57 12.87
CA HIS A 38 -11.38 16.26 14.24
C HIS A 38 -9.90 16.55 14.47
N ARG A 39 -9.59 17.19 15.60
CA ARG A 39 -8.22 17.52 16.02
C ARG A 39 -7.98 17.05 17.44
N TYR A 40 -6.88 16.37 17.65
CA TYR A 40 -6.42 15.94 18.97
C TYR A 40 -4.90 15.74 18.95
N THR A 41 -4.31 15.41 20.08
CA THR A 41 -2.86 15.31 20.23
C THR A 41 -2.43 13.86 20.44
N TYR A 42 -1.10 13.59 20.35
CA TYR A 42 -0.56 12.27 20.71
C TYR A 42 -0.87 11.86 22.15
N ARG A 43 -0.99 12.83 23.06
CA ARG A 43 -1.39 12.56 24.46
C ARG A 43 -2.83 12.08 24.54
N ASP A 44 -3.72 12.70 23.78
CA ASP A 44 -5.13 12.29 23.71
C ASP A 44 -5.25 10.92 23.06
N ALA A 45 -4.51 10.68 21.98
CA ALA A 45 -4.47 9.38 21.29
C ALA A 45 -4.01 8.25 22.21
N LEU A 46 -2.98 8.48 23.03
CA LEU A 46 -2.51 7.49 24.01
C LEU A 46 -3.60 7.18 25.05
N LEU A 47 -4.25 8.22 25.62
CA LEU A 47 -5.32 8.03 26.60
C LEU A 47 -6.47 7.20 26.00
N ARG A 48 -6.90 7.52 24.78
CA ARG A 48 -8.01 6.84 24.11
C ARG A 48 -7.65 5.42 23.69
N SER A 49 -6.42 5.18 23.25
CA SER A 49 -5.92 3.82 22.97
C SER A 49 -5.85 2.96 24.25
N LYS A 50 -5.51 3.55 25.38
CA LYS A 50 -5.56 2.87 26.69
C LYS A 50 -6.99 2.53 27.14
N LYS A 51 -7.95 3.42 26.91
CA LYS A 51 -9.38 3.15 27.12
C LYS A 51 -9.87 1.99 26.25
N LEU A 52 -9.47 1.97 24.97
CA LEU A 52 -9.79 0.86 24.08
C LEU A 52 -9.21 -0.47 24.57
N ALA A 53 -7.95 -0.48 25.03
CA ALA A 53 -7.34 -1.69 25.60
C ALA A 53 -8.12 -2.22 26.82
N GLN A 54 -8.59 -1.32 27.71
CA GLN A 54 -9.46 -1.70 28.84
C GLN A 54 -10.80 -2.28 28.38
N ALA A 55 -11.42 -1.65 27.37
CA ALA A 55 -12.69 -2.11 26.81
C ALA A 55 -12.57 -3.50 26.16
N LEU A 56 -11.42 -3.80 25.52
CA LEU A 56 -11.12 -5.14 24.99
C LEU A 56 -10.91 -6.17 26.12
N ASP A 57 -10.25 -5.78 27.21
CA ASP A 57 -10.12 -6.65 28.40
C ASP A 57 -11.48 -6.94 29.03
N ALA A 58 -12.36 -5.95 29.12
CA ALA A 58 -13.73 -6.12 29.66
C ALA A 58 -14.57 -7.09 28.82
N LEU A 59 -14.31 -7.21 27.50
CA LEU A 59 -14.92 -8.22 26.63
C LEU A 59 -14.32 -9.63 26.81
N GLY A 60 -13.24 -9.76 27.60
CA GLY A 60 -12.57 -11.03 27.85
C GLY A 60 -11.74 -11.56 26.67
N LEU A 61 -11.26 -10.69 25.77
CA LEU A 61 -10.39 -11.09 24.67
C LEU A 61 -9.01 -11.52 25.20
N ALA A 62 -8.52 -12.64 24.71
CA ALA A 62 -7.20 -13.16 25.02
C ALA A 62 -6.10 -12.50 24.13
N LYS A 63 -4.84 -12.68 24.53
CA LYS A 63 -3.71 -12.36 23.65
C LYS A 63 -3.78 -13.20 22.38
N GLY A 64 -3.51 -12.58 21.25
CA GLY A 64 -3.59 -13.21 19.93
C GLY A 64 -5.00 -13.23 19.31
N ASP A 65 -6.06 -12.85 20.02
CA ASP A 65 -7.40 -12.68 19.44
C ASP A 65 -7.41 -11.55 18.42
N ARG A 66 -8.21 -11.70 17.34
CA ARG A 66 -8.25 -10.76 16.22
C ARG A 66 -9.42 -9.81 16.37
N VAL A 67 -9.12 -8.54 16.05
CA VAL A 67 -10.09 -7.44 15.98
C VAL A 67 -10.08 -6.92 14.54
N ALA A 68 -11.15 -7.17 13.81
CA ALA A 68 -11.32 -6.69 12.44
C ALA A 68 -11.61 -5.20 12.41
N THR A 69 -11.07 -4.52 11.39
CA THR A 69 -11.36 -3.12 11.09
C THR A 69 -11.73 -2.94 9.63
N LEU A 70 -12.88 -2.33 9.38
CA LEU A 70 -13.37 -1.93 8.05
C LEU A 70 -13.53 -0.41 8.06
N ALA A 71 -12.42 0.32 7.90
CA ALA A 71 -12.38 1.74 8.19
C ALA A 71 -11.45 2.51 7.25
N TRP A 72 -11.77 3.78 7.02
CA TRP A 72 -10.92 4.73 6.32
C TRP A 72 -9.75 5.19 7.22
N ASN A 73 -8.83 5.97 6.65
CA ASN A 73 -7.77 6.63 7.42
C ASN A 73 -8.37 7.68 8.33
N GLY A 74 -8.27 7.48 9.64
CA GLY A 74 -8.85 8.37 10.63
C GLY A 74 -8.35 8.07 12.04
N TYR A 75 -8.64 8.97 12.98
CA TYR A 75 -8.14 8.90 14.35
C TYR A 75 -8.64 7.64 15.10
N ARG A 76 -9.93 7.24 14.93
CA ARG A 76 -10.47 6.03 15.56
C ARG A 76 -9.77 4.77 15.04
N HIS A 77 -9.48 4.72 13.74
CA HIS A 77 -8.71 3.62 13.16
C HIS A 77 -7.27 3.60 13.68
N PHE A 78 -6.64 4.78 13.83
CA PHE A 78 -5.32 4.90 14.45
C PHE A 78 -5.31 4.40 15.90
N GLU A 79 -6.31 4.74 16.71
CA GLU A 79 -6.45 4.24 18.08
C GLU A 79 -6.57 2.72 18.14
N LEU A 80 -7.29 2.12 17.18
CA LEU A 80 -7.39 0.66 17.04
C LEU A 80 -6.03 0.00 16.81
N TYR A 81 -5.13 0.62 16.03
CA TYR A 81 -3.77 0.11 15.82
C TYR A 81 -3.00 -0.03 17.14
N TYR A 82 -3.19 0.89 18.06
CA TYR A 82 -2.47 0.87 19.33
C TYR A 82 -3.21 0.15 20.45
N GLY A 83 -4.51 0.37 20.58
CA GLY A 83 -5.31 -0.27 21.62
C GLY A 83 -5.38 -1.79 21.45
N VAL A 84 -5.52 -2.25 20.21
CA VAL A 84 -5.57 -3.69 19.89
C VAL A 84 -4.18 -4.31 20.01
N SER A 85 -3.22 -3.86 19.20
CA SER A 85 -1.89 -4.49 19.16
C SER A 85 -1.12 -4.26 20.46
N GLY A 86 -1.22 -3.05 21.05
CA GLY A 86 -0.54 -2.73 22.30
C GLY A 86 -0.97 -3.59 23.48
N SER A 87 -2.20 -4.08 23.49
CA SER A 87 -2.72 -5.01 24.50
C SER A 87 -2.44 -6.50 24.19
N GLY A 88 -1.65 -6.78 23.14
CA GLY A 88 -1.24 -8.14 22.75
C GLY A 88 -2.25 -8.87 21.86
N ARG A 89 -3.23 -8.16 21.31
CA ARG A 89 -4.19 -8.68 20.33
C ARG A 89 -3.74 -8.34 18.91
N VAL A 90 -4.42 -8.86 17.90
CA VAL A 90 -4.04 -8.68 16.50
C VAL A 90 -5.07 -7.79 15.79
N ILE A 91 -4.63 -6.65 15.29
CA ILE A 91 -5.48 -5.84 14.41
C ILE A 91 -5.56 -6.51 13.04
N HIS A 92 -6.76 -6.81 12.57
CA HIS A 92 -7.01 -7.33 11.23
C HIS A 92 -7.65 -6.23 10.38
N THR A 93 -6.89 -5.68 9.45
CA THR A 93 -7.37 -4.60 8.61
C THR A 93 -7.96 -5.14 7.32
N ILE A 94 -9.23 -4.80 7.06
CA ILE A 94 -10.01 -5.32 5.93
C ILE A 94 -10.20 -4.24 4.88
N ASN A 95 -9.93 -4.60 3.62
CA ASN A 95 -10.15 -3.72 2.49
C ASN A 95 -11.66 -3.61 2.17
N PRO A 96 -12.27 -2.42 2.32
CA PRO A 96 -13.72 -2.24 2.11
C PRO A 96 -14.17 -2.31 0.65
N ARG A 97 -13.23 -2.40 -0.29
CA ARG A 97 -13.51 -2.54 -1.72
C ARG A 97 -13.63 -4.00 -2.16
N LEU A 98 -13.47 -4.94 -1.23
CA LEU A 98 -13.71 -6.37 -1.48
C LEU A 98 -15.22 -6.63 -1.60
N LYS A 99 -15.57 -7.72 -2.27
CA LYS A 99 -16.96 -8.18 -2.34
C LYS A 99 -17.44 -8.63 -0.95
N PRO A 100 -18.75 -8.51 -0.63
CA PRO A 100 -19.30 -8.94 0.66
C PRO A 100 -18.90 -10.36 1.05
N GLU A 101 -18.94 -11.29 0.09
CA GLU A 101 -18.61 -12.70 0.32
C GLU A 101 -17.14 -12.88 0.72
N GLN A 102 -16.24 -12.07 0.10
CA GLN A 102 -14.81 -12.09 0.44
C GLN A 102 -14.56 -11.50 1.82
N VAL A 103 -15.25 -10.41 2.19
CA VAL A 103 -15.14 -9.83 3.53
C VAL A 103 -15.60 -10.83 4.58
N ALA A 104 -16.74 -11.49 4.38
CA ALA A 104 -17.24 -12.53 5.30
C ALA A 104 -16.27 -13.72 5.38
N TRP A 105 -15.69 -14.12 4.25
CA TRP A 105 -14.74 -15.23 4.20
C TRP A 105 -13.47 -14.93 5.01
N ILE A 106 -12.81 -13.77 4.79
CA ILE A 106 -11.57 -13.42 5.51
C ILE A 106 -11.83 -13.19 7.00
N THR A 107 -13.01 -12.63 7.36
CA THR A 107 -13.43 -12.46 8.76
C THR A 107 -13.53 -13.79 9.48
N ASN A 108 -14.12 -14.81 8.84
CA ASN A 108 -14.23 -16.16 9.40
C ASN A 108 -12.89 -16.89 9.39
N ASP A 109 -12.09 -16.74 8.34
CA ASP A 109 -10.74 -17.36 8.27
C ASP A 109 -9.82 -16.76 9.34
N ALA A 110 -9.87 -15.45 9.55
CA ALA A 110 -9.14 -14.78 10.63
C ALA A 110 -9.69 -15.13 12.01
N GLU A 111 -10.91 -15.68 12.12
CA GLU A 111 -11.62 -15.90 13.38
C GLU A 111 -11.73 -14.61 14.21
N ASP A 112 -12.14 -13.52 13.56
CA ASP A 112 -12.31 -12.23 14.22
C ASP A 112 -13.39 -12.29 15.28
N ILE A 113 -13.11 -11.74 16.47
CA ILE A 113 -14.04 -11.74 17.62
C ILE A 113 -14.79 -10.41 17.71
N VAL A 114 -14.13 -9.31 17.42
CA VAL A 114 -14.69 -7.97 17.37
C VAL A 114 -14.55 -7.44 15.94
N PHE A 115 -15.58 -6.73 15.45
CA PHE A 115 -15.58 -6.12 14.13
C PHE A 115 -15.91 -4.62 14.24
N CYS A 116 -14.91 -3.77 14.01
CA CYS A 116 -15.04 -2.31 14.04
C CYS A 116 -15.21 -1.78 12.62
N PHE A 117 -16.14 -0.83 12.39
CA PHE A 117 -16.37 -0.31 11.06
C PHE A 117 -16.83 1.14 11.03
N ASP A 118 -16.42 1.88 10.00
CA ASP A 118 -16.95 3.22 9.73
C ASP A 118 -18.40 3.16 9.23
N MET A 119 -19.21 4.14 9.61
CA MET A 119 -20.64 4.21 9.29
C MET A 119 -20.93 4.20 7.79
N THR A 120 -20.00 4.61 6.95
CA THR A 120 -20.11 4.50 5.49
C THR A 120 -20.23 3.05 5.02
N PHE A 121 -19.77 2.09 5.81
CA PHE A 121 -19.82 0.64 5.52
C PHE A 121 -20.99 -0.08 6.19
N LEU A 122 -21.87 0.61 6.89
CA LEU A 122 -23.03 0.00 7.53
C LEU A 122 -23.88 -0.89 6.59
N PRO A 123 -24.14 -0.49 5.32
CA PRO A 123 -24.87 -1.36 4.39
C PRO A 123 -24.14 -2.68 4.11
N LEU A 124 -22.82 -2.63 3.93
CA LEU A 124 -22.00 -3.83 3.73
C LEU A 124 -22.01 -4.72 4.98
N VAL A 125 -21.83 -4.11 6.16
CA VAL A 125 -21.83 -4.86 7.44
C VAL A 125 -23.18 -5.53 7.69
N LYS A 126 -24.30 -4.87 7.40
CA LYS A 126 -25.64 -5.49 7.47
C LYS A 126 -25.76 -6.72 6.57
N ALA A 127 -25.15 -6.67 5.38
CA ALA A 127 -25.21 -7.80 4.44
C ALA A 127 -24.36 -9.00 4.90
N ILE A 128 -23.26 -8.78 5.63
CA ILE A 128 -22.34 -9.85 6.02
C ILE A 128 -22.49 -10.33 7.46
N ALA A 129 -23.12 -9.56 8.34
CA ALA A 129 -23.14 -9.85 9.78
C ALA A 129 -23.63 -11.27 10.13
N ALA A 130 -24.69 -11.73 9.46
CA ALA A 130 -25.21 -13.09 9.65
C ALA A 130 -24.25 -14.20 9.14
N HIS A 131 -23.28 -13.86 8.31
CA HIS A 131 -22.31 -14.78 7.73
C HIS A 131 -20.96 -14.80 8.47
N CYS A 132 -20.69 -13.82 9.33
CA CYS A 132 -19.47 -13.73 10.16
C CYS A 132 -19.68 -14.49 11.48
N LYS A 133 -19.41 -15.78 11.47
CA LYS A 133 -19.77 -16.73 12.54
C LYS A 133 -18.97 -16.53 13.84
N THR A 134 -17.78 -15.97 13.78
CA THR A 134 -16.86 -15.81 14.90
C THR A 134 -17.04 -14.46 15.61
N VAL A 135 -17.61 -13.47 14.95
CA VAL A 135 -17.78 -12.12 15.48
C VAL A 135 -18.84 -12.11 16.57
N ARG A 136 -18.45 -11.69 17.77
CA ARG A 136 -19.33 -11.59 18.94
C ARG A 136 -19.77 -10.17 19.23
N HIS A 137 -18.96 -9.16 18.84
CA HIS A 137 -19.20 -7.74 19.08
C HIS A 137 -18.96 -6.94 17.82
N TRP A 138 -19.92 -6.10 17.48
CA TRP A 138 -19.85 -5.16 16.37
C TRP A 138 -19.73 -3.74 16.91
N VAL A 139 -18.80 -2.95 16.38
CA VAL A 139 -18.51 -1.61 16.88
C VAL A 139 -18.53 -0.64 15.70
N ALA A 140 -19.52 0.26 15.68
CA ALA A 140 -19.57 1.36 14.73
C ALA A 140 -18.64 2.49 15.19
N LEU A 141 -17.74 2.95 14.35
CA LEU A 141 -16.80 4.03 14.62
C LEU A 141 -17.52 5.39 14.55
N CYS A 142 -18.43 5.64 15.49
CA CYS A 142 -19.29 6.82 15.51
C CYS A 142 -19.59 7.26 16.95
N GLU A 143 -20.20 8.47 17.05
CA GLU A 143 -20.81 8.96 18.28
C GLU A 143 -22.05 8.14 18.64
N PRO A 144 -22.47 8.10 19.94
CA PRO A 144 -23.61 7.31 20.38
C PRO A 144 -24.95 7.66 19.71
N ASP A 145 -25.16 8.92 19.40
CA ASP A 145 -26.38 9.44 18.78
C ASP A 145 -26.48 9.13 17.27
N ALA A 146 -25.34 8.86 16.63
CA ALA A 146 -25.27 8.42 15.24
C ALA A 146 -25.54 6.92 15.05
N LEU A 147 -25.63 6.14 16.15
CA LEU A 147 -25.86 4.70 16.09
C LEU A 147 -27.33 4.43 15.74
N PRO A 148 -27.63 3.62 14.68
CA PRO A 148 -28.98 3.32 14.30
C PRO A 148 -29.70 2.48 15.38
N LYS A 149 -30.89 2.91 15.79
CA LYS A 149 -31.68 2.27 16.86
C LYS A 149 -32.09 0.83 16.52
N ASP A 150 -32.30 0.54 15.24
CA ASP A 150 -32.65 -0.79 14.72
C ASP A 150 -31.77 -1.10 13.50
N SER A 151 -30.61 -1.65 13.78
CA SER A 151 -29.62 -1.98 12.74
C SER A 151 -29.80 -3.40 12.18
N GLY A 152 -30.41 -4.30 12.95
CA GLY A 152 -30.41 -5.75 12.67
C GLY A 152 -29.05 -6.44 12.92
N ILE A 153 -28.04 -5.71 13.43
CA ILE A 153 -26.71 -6.25 13.73
C ILE A 153 -26.67 -6.59 15.23
N PRO A 154 -26.35 -7.85 15.60
CA PRO A 154 -26.34 -8.27 17.01
C PRO A 154 -25.18 -7.59 17.77
N ASN A 155 -25.41 -7.25 19.04
CA ASN A 155 -24.39 -6.68 19.92
C ASN A 155 -23.62 -5.50 19.29
N LEU A 156 -24.33 -4.62 18.59
CA LEU A 156 -23.78 -3.40 18.00
C LEU A 156 -23.66 -2.31 19.05
N SER A 157 -22.47 -1.69 19.15
CA SER A 157 -22.21 -0.54 20.01
C SER A 157 -21.55 0.58 19.22
N SER A 158 -21.64 1.82 19.74
CA SER A 158 -20.85 2.94 19.27
C SER A 158 -19.45 2.90 19.89
N TYR A 159 -18.43 3.21 19.10
CA TYR A 159 -17.04 3.27 19.54
C TYR A 159 -16.86 4.28 20.69
N GLU A 160 -17.43 5.46 20.56
CA GLU A 160 -17.27 6.51 21.57
C GLU A 160 -17.96 6.15 22.90
N ALA A 161 -19.13 5.51 22.86
CA ALA A 161 -19.76 4.97 24.08
C ALA A 161 -18.94 3.83 24.69
N TRP A 162 -18.43 2.93 23.86
CA TRP A 162 -17.68 1.75 24.30
C TRP A 162 -16.40 2.13 25.05
N ILE A 163 -15.54 2.97 24.44
CA ILE A 163 -14.30 3.43 25.09
C ILE A 163 -14.58 4.49 26.18
N GLY A 164 -15.70 5.24 26.04
CA GLY A 164 -16.12 6.26 27.01
C GLY A 164 -16.46 5.73 28.39
N ALA A 165 -16.81 4.45 28.50
CA ALA A 165 -17.05 3.77 29.77
C ALA A 165 -15.75 3.56 30.58
N GLU A 166 -14.59 3.67 29.96
CA GLU A 166 -13.30 3.35 30.55
C GLU A 166 -12.56 4.63 31.03
N ASN A 167 -11.69 4.48 32.02
CA ASN A 167 -10.97 5.60 32.62
C ASN A 167 -9.58 5.87 32.02
N GLY A 168 -9.04 4.95 31.21
CA GLY A 168 -7.72 5.04 30.58
C GLY A 168 -6.53 4.74 31.50
N ARG A 169 -6.75 4.30 32.73
CA ARG A 169 -5.69 3.83 33.63
C ARG A 169 -5.34 2.39 33.27
N TYR A 170 -4.46 2.26 32.25
CA TYR A 170 -4.05 0.99 31.68
C TYR A 170 -2.53 0.91 31.63
N GLU A 171 -1.97 -0.18 32.14
CA GLU A 171 -0.56 -0.52 32.03
C GLU A 171 -0.38 -1.47 30.86
N TRP A 172 0.42 -1.05 29.87
CA TRP A 172 0.69 -1.90 28.72
C TRP A 172 1.42 -3.16 29.16
N PRO A 173 0.95 -4.36 28.74
CA PRO A 173 1.62 -5.60 29.08
C PRO A 173 2.96 -5.72 28.34
N GLU A 174 3.92 -6.37 29.00
CA GLU A 174 5.15 -6.86 28.39
C GLU A 174 4.94 -8.29 27.89
N PHE A 175 5.49 -8.58 26.71
CA PHE A 175 5.44 -9.90 26.08
C PHE A 175 6.55 -10.05 25.04
N ASP A 176 6.70 -11.25 24.45
CA ASP A 176 7.67 -11.51 23.39
C ASP A 176 7.34 -10.64 22.15
N GLU A 177 8.31 -9.91 21.64
CA GLU A 177 8.19 -9.07 20.45
C GLU A 177 7.85 -9.83 19.16
N ARG A 178 7.96 -11.18 19.19
CA ARG A 178 7.54 -12.06 18.09
C ARG A 178 6.05 -12.32 18.05
N LEU A 179 5.31 -11.92 19.11
CA LEU A 179 3.84 -12.02 19.12
C LEU A 179 3.27 -11.26 17.92
N ALA A 180 2.22 -11.84 17.32
CA ALA A 180 1.50 -11.22 16.23
C ALA A 180 0.84 -9.90 16.66
N ALA A 181 0.92 -8.89 15.81
CA ALA A 181 0.39 -7.55 16.06
C ALA A 181 -0.64 -7.12 15.01
N GLY A 182 -0.47 -7.54 13.76
CA GLY A 182 -1.34 -7.15 12.66
C GLY A 182 -1.52 -8.25 11.64
N LEU A 183 -2.66 -8.29 10.99
CA LEU A 183 -3.02 -9.23 9.93
C LEU A 183 -3.59 -8.46 8.74
N CYS A 184 -3.04 -8.69 7.56
CA CYS A 184 -3.56 -8.17 6.30
C CYS A 184 -3.73 -9.30 5.29
N TYR A 185 -4.87 -9.37 4.61
CA TYR A 185 -5.04 -10.31 3.51
C TYR A 185 -4.62 -9.72 2.18
N THR A 186 -3.93 -10.53 1.38
CA THR A 186 -3.63 -10.18 -0.01
C THR A 186 -4.91 -10.27 -0.86
N SER A 187 -5.01 -9.46 -1.90
CA SER A 187 -6.20 -9.43 -2.78
C SER A 187 -6.38 -10.66 -3.67
N GLY A 188 -5.55 -11.70 -3.52
CA GLY A 188 -5.58 -12.95 -4.25
C GLY A 188 -6.06 -12.82 -5.71
N THR A 189 -5.15 -12.66 -6.66
CA THR A 189 -5.53 -12.63 -8.10
C THR A 189 -5.81 -14.03 -8.64
N THR A 190 -5.46 -15.07 -7.87
CA THR A 190 -5.64 -16.49 -8.23
C THR A 190 -5.91 -17.29 -6.96
N GLY A 191 -7.19 -17.51 -6.64
CA GLY A 191 -7.61 -18.29 -5.47
C GLY A 191 -8.02 -17.46 -4.25
N ASP A 192 -8.17 -18.13 -3.10
CA ASP A 192 -8.55 -17.49 -1.84
C ASP A 192 -7.51 -16.48 -1.37
N PRO A 193 -7.92 -15.37 -0.72
CA PRO A 193 -7.02 -14.42 -0.10
C PRO A 193 -6.06 -15.12 0.89
N LYS A 194 -4.82 -14.63 0.97
CA LYS A 194 -3.79 -15.17 1.88
C LYS A 194 -3.51 -14.16 2.97
N GLY A 195 -3.57 -14.58 4.24
CA GLY A 195 -3.26 -13.73 5.39
C GLY A 195 -1.75 -13.60 5.60
N VAL A 196 -1.28 -12.36 5.74
CA VAL A 196 0.08 -12.02 6.15
C VAL A 196 0.04 -11.50 7.57
N LEU A 197 0.73 -12.20 8.48
CA LEU A 197 0.70 -11.94 9.91
C LEU A 197 2.00 -11.27 10.35
N TYR A 198 1.91 -9.99 10.75
CA TYR A 198 3.04 -9.18 11.20
C TYR A 198 3.26 -9.31 12.70
N SER A 199 4.51 -9.39 13.15
CA SER A 199 4.86 -9.34 14.57
C SER A 199 5.14 -7.90 15.03
N HIS A 200 5.15 -7.68 16.35
CA HIS A 200 5.63 -6.42 16.94
C HIS A 200 7.04 -6.09 16.49
N ARG A 201 7.94 -7.09 16.53
CA ARG A 201 9.32 -6.97 16.08
C ARG A 201 9.43 -6.54 14.62
N SER A 202 8.77 -7.26 13.70
CA SER A 202 8.85 -6.94 12.27
C SER A 202 8.32 -5.54 11.97
N THR A 203 7.21 -5.15 12.59
CA THR A 203 6.61 -3.82 12.46
C THR A 203 7.53 -2.71 13.00
N THR A 204 8.20 -2.96 14.15
CA THR A 204 9.13 -1.98 14.72
C THR A 204 10.37 -1.78 13.84
N LEU A 205 10.97 -2.87 13.37
CA LEU A 205 12.15 -2.79 12.49
C LEU A 205 11.81 -2.14 11.15
N HIS A 206 10.63 -2.45 10.58
CA HIS A 206 10.10 -1.79 9.40
C HIS A 206 9.91 -0.28 9.62
N ALA A 207 9.34 0.14 10.76
CA ALA A 207 9.16 1.56 11.08
C ALA A 207 10.50 2.31 11.17
N TYR A 208 11.53 1.70 11.78
CA TYR A 208 12.87 2.27 11.80
C TYR A 208 13.43 2.43 10.39
N ALA A 209 13.38 1.38 9.57
CA ALA A 209 13.88 1.44 8.20
C ALA A 209 13.11 2.47 7.34
N GLY A 210 11.80 2.54 7.53
CA GLY A 210 10.94 3.51 6.83
C GLY A 210 11.27 4.97 7.12
N ALA A 211 11.75 5.29 8.32
CA ALA A 211 12.09 6.66 8.72
C ALA A 211 13.51 7.09 8.35
N LEU A 212 14.38 6.18 7.86
CA LEU A 212 15.76 6.50 7.50
C LEU A 212 15.85 7.59 6.41
N PRO A 213 16.99 8.32 6.33
CA PRO A 213 17.21 9.39 5.36
C PRO A 213 17.01 8.96 3.90
N ASP A 214 17.49 7.79 3.51
CA ASP A 214 17.34 7.23 2.15
C ASP A 214 16.01 6.48 1.96
N SER A 215 15.03 6.69 2.84
CA SER A 215 13.68 6.14 2.76
C SER A 215 12.65 7.27 2.74
N THR A 216 11.74 7.39 3.71
CA THR A 216 10.75 8.50 3.71
C THR A 216 11.32 9.81 4.26
N PHE A 217 12.50 9.77 4.92
CA PHE A 217 13.13 10.93 5.55
C PHE A 217 12.21 11.67 6.54
N LEU A 218 11.36 10.91 7.25
CA LEU A 218 10.37 11.47 8.17
C LEU A 218 11.03 11.99 9.44
N SER A 219 10.60 13.17 9.90
CA SER A 219 11.13 13.83 11.10
C SER A 219 10.03 14.57 11.88
N ALA A 220 10.34 15.01 13.10
CA ALA A 220 9.44 15.83 13.93
C ALA A 220 9.07 17.19 13.32
N ARG A 221 9.71 17.60 12.23
CA ARG A 221 9.41 18.85 11.50
C ARG A 221 8.40 18.64 10.38
N ASP A 222 7.96 17.41 10.16
CA ASP A 222 7.08 17.07 9.06
C ASP A 222 5.61 17.07 9.48
N CYS A 223 4.78 17.40 8.50
CA CYS A 223 3.35 17.14 8.49
C CYS A 223 3.10 16.13 7.38
N ILE A 224 2.72 14.89 7.74
CA ILE A 224 2.52 13.80 6.77
C ILE A 224 1.05 13.53 6.50
N LEU A 225 0.67 13.41 5.22
CA LEU A 225 -0.65 12.99 4.77
C LEU A 225 -0.54 11.66 4.01
N PRO A 226 -0.85 10.51 4.63
CA PRO A 226 -0.91 9.23 3.94
C PRO A 226 -2.26 9.07 3.24
N VAL A 227 -2.26 9.17 1.90
CA VAL A 227 -3.43 8.81 1.07
C VAL A 227 -3.53 7.29 0.95
N VAL A 228 -2.40 6.61 1.08
CA VAL A 228 -2.35 5.13 1.17
C VAL A 228 -3.19 4.65 2.35
N PRO A 229 -4.09 3.66 2.12
CA PRO A 229 -5.06 3.31 3.13
C PRO A 229 -4.48 2.51 4.29
N MET A 230 -4.95 2.81 5.50
CA MET A 230 -4.64 2.03 6.70
C MET A 230 -5.15 0.59 6.59
N PHE A 231 -6.23 0.37 5.87
CA PHE A 231 -6.77 -0.98 5.65
C PHE A 231 -5.92 -1.83 4.68
N HIS A 232 -4.88 -1.28 4.08
CA HIS A 232 -4.00 -2.00 3.15
C HIS A 232 -2.54 -1.77 3.51
N VAL A 233 -1.87 -2.83 3.93
CA VAL A 233 -0.45 -2.82 4.35
C VAL A 233 -0.13 -1.68 5.31
N ASN A 234 -1.07 -1.40 6.24
CA ASN A 234 -0.91 -0.47 7.35
C ASN A 234 -0.47 0.93 6.91
N ALA A 235 -1.06 1.49 5.83
CA ALA A 235 -0.66 2.79 5.29
C ALA A 235 0.88 2.94 5.15
N TRP A 236 1.55 1.88 4.69
CA TRP A 236 3.01 1.79 4.52
C TRP A 236 3.81 2.07 5.79
N GLY A 237 3.22 1.78 6.96
CA GLY A 237 3.86 1.94 8.26
C GLY A 237 3.78 3.35 8.85
N VAL A 238 3.10 4.31 8.20
CA VAL A 238 2.93 5.68 8.73
C VAL A 238 2.31 5.71 10.13
N PRO A 239 1.30 4.86 10.49
CA PRO A 239 0.77 4.83 11.85
C PRO A 239 1.83 4.54 12.93
N TYR A 240 2.96 3.96 12.58
CA TYR A 240 4.06 3.62 13.49
C TYR A 240 5.22 4.60 13.38
N SER A 241 5.65 4.93 12.16
CA SER A 241 6.80 5.82 11.93
C SER A 241 6.50 7.28 12.31
N ALA A 242 5.28 7.77 12.11
CA ALA A 242 4.94 9.14 12.45
C ALA A 242 5.00 9.43 13.97
N PRO A 243 4.37 8.64 14.86
CA PRO A 243 4.53 8.84 16.31
C PRO A 243 5.96 8.54 16.79
N MET A 244 6.67 7.57 16.19
CA MET A 244 8.09 7.33 16.49
C MET A 244 8.94 8.58 16.29
N MET A 245 8.68 9.34 15.23
CA MET A 245 9.41 10.56 14.89
C MET A 245 8.78 11.84 15.48
N GLY A 246 7.57 11.77 16.03
CA GLY A 246 6.83 12.93 16.53
C GLY A 246 6.32 13.85 15.40
N ALA A 247 6.10 13.33 14.21
CA ALA A 247 5.56 14.08 13.08
C ALA A 247 4.05 14.35 13.25
N LYS A 248 3.56 15.51 12.76
CA LYS A 248 2.12 15.77 12.62
C LYS A 248 1.54 14.84 11.57
N VAL A 249 0.36 14.25 11.84
CA VAL A 249 -0.32 13.37 10.87
C VAL A 249 -1.67 13.97 10.49
N VAL A 250 -1.98 13.92 9.18
CA VAL A 250 -3.26 14.34 8.63
C VAL A 250 -3.93 13.14 7.95
N TRP A 251 -5.01 12.66 8.52
CA TRP A 251 -5.78 11.52 8.01
C TRP A 251 -6.86 12.02 7.04
N PRO A 252 -6.82 11.64 5.75
CA PRO A 252 -7.70 12.21 4.72
C PRO A 252 -9.14 11.69 4.77
N GLY A 253 -9.45 10.63 5.51
CA GLY A 253 -10.77 10.00 5.48
C GLY A 253 -11.10 9.35 4.14
N ALA A 254 -12.34 9.46 3.72
CA ALA A 254 -12.87 8.81 2.51
C ALA A 254 -12.69 9.63 1.21
N ALA A 255 -12.56 10.96 1.31
CA ALA A 255 -12.51 11.85 0.15
C ALA A 255 -11.08 11.97 -0.41
N LEU A 256 -10.79 11.19 -1.45
CA LEU A 256 -9.44 11.06 -2.04
C LEU A 256 -9.38 11.60 -3.48
N ASP A 257 -10.37 12.37 -3.92
CA ASP A 257 -10.31 13.10 -5.20
C ASP A 257 -9.28 14.24 -5.13
N GLY A 258 -8.82 14.70 -6.30
CA GLY A 258 -7.72 15.66 -6.39
C GLY A 258 -7.98 16.98 -5.66
N LYS A 259 -9.22 17.49 -5.71
CA LYS A 259 -9.62 18.72 -5.01
C LYS A 259 -9.59 18.53 -3.49
N SER A 260 -10.23 17.48 -3.00
CA SER A 260 -10.32 17.18 -1.57
C SER A 260 -8.97 16.94 -0.92
N VAL A 261 -8.06 16.27 -1.64
CA VAL A 261 -6.68 16.03 -1.18
C VAL A 261 -5.89 17.33 -1.17
N TYR A 262 -5.98 18.13 -2.23
CA TYR A 262 -5.30 19.43 -2.32
C TYR A 262 -5.72 20.38 -1.20
N GLU A 263 -7.03 20.57 -1.00
CA GLU A 263 -7.57 21.46 0.06
C GLU A 263 -7.07 21.06 1.45
N LEU A 264 -7.01 19.77 1.74
CA LEU A 264 -6.51 19.27 3.02
C LEU A 264 -4.99 19.46 3.15
N MET A 265 -4.22 19.24 2.07
CA MET A 265 -2.78 19.49 2.05
C MET A 265 -2.44 20.94 2.36
N GLU A 266 -3.15 21.88 1.72
CA GLU A 266 -2.90 23.31 1.88
C GLU A 266 -3.35 23.81 3.27
N SER A 267 -4.55 23.41 3.72
CA SER A 267 -5.07 23.84 5.02
C SER A 267 -4.22 23.36 6.20
N GLU A 268 -3.60 22.17 6.08
CA GLU A 268 -2.80 21.57 7.15
C GLU A 268 -1.28 21.75 6.97
N GLN A 269 -0.86 22.46 5.92
CA GLN A 269 0.56 22.71 5.60
C GLN A 269 1.36 21.42 5.51
N VAL A 270 0.85 20.45 4.75
CA VAL A 270 1.46 19.14 4.57
C VAL A 270 2.82 19.28 3.87
N THR A 271 3.87 18.71 4.48
CA THR A 271 5.24 18.76 3.95
C THR A 271 5.62 17.48 3.20
N CYS A 272 4.98 16.36 3.54
CA CYS A 272 5.20 15.09 2.86
C CYS A 272 3.91 14.26 2.77
N ALA A 273 3.83 13.44 1.73
CA ALA A 273 2.66 12.61 1.47
C ALA A 273 3.06 11.22 0.97
N ALA A 274 2.14 10.27 1.04
CA ALA A 274 2.33 8.93 0.50
C ALA A 274 1.07 8.47 -0.22
N GLY A 275 1.21 8.04 -1.47
CA GLY A 275 0.05 7.68 -2.29
C GLY A 275 0.39 6.82 -3.50
N VAL A 276 -0.66 6.29 -4.12
CA VAL A 276 -0.58 5.52 -5.36
C VAL A 276 -0.72 6.44 -6.58
N PRO A 277 -0.16 6.06 -7.76
CA PRO A 277 -0.19 6.91 -8.96
C PRO A 277 -1.58 7.40 -9.36
N THR A 278 -2.62 6.60 -9.19
CA THR A 278 -4.00 6.97 -9.58
C THR A 278 -4.53 8.19 -8.80
N VAL A 279 -4.23 8.29 -7.51
CA VAL A 279 -4.62 9.43 -6.68
C VAL A 279 -3.79 10.66 -7.05
N TRP A 280 -2.49 10.48 -7.25
CA TRP A 280 -1.59 11.58 -7.66
C TRP A 280 -1.94 12.13 -9.03
N LEU A 281 -2.36 11.29 -9.97
CA LEU A 281 -2.85 11.77 -11.27
C LEU A 281 -4.08 12.67 -11.11
N GLY A 282 -5.04 12.29 -10.26
CA GLY A 282 -6.20 13.12 -9.94
C GLY A 282 -5.82 14.46 -9.34
N LEU A 283 -4.84 14.47 -8.42
CA LEU A 283 -4.31 15.67 -7.79
C LEU A 283 -3.60 16.59 -8.81
N LEU A 284 -2.70 16.04 -9.63
CA LEU A 284 -1.97 16.80 -10.66
C LEU A 284 -2.93 17.39 -11.71
N ASN A 285 -3.96 16.65 -12.13
CA ASN A 285 -4.99 17.13 -13.03
C ASN A 285 -5.77 18.30 -12.43
N HIS A 286 -6.14 18.22 -11.12
CA HIS A 286 -6.80 19.32 -10.42
C HIS A 286 -5.92 20.57 -10.37
N LEU A 287 -4.64 20.43 -10.02
CA LEU A 287 -3.68 21.54 -9.99
C LEU A 287 -3.54 22.21 -11.36
N ALA A 288 -3.41 21.40 -12.42
CA ALA A 288 -3.29 21.92 -13.80
C ALA A 288 -4.56 22.66 -14.25
N ALA A 289 -5.74 22.12 -13.95
CA ALA A 289 -7.02 22.74 -14.34
C ALA A 289 -7.28 24.07 -13.63
N GLU A 290 -6.85 24.20 -12.37
CA GLU A 290 -7.09 25.38 -11.53
C GLU A 290 -5.91 26.37 -11.49
N GLY A 291 -4.80 26.06 -12.16
CA GLY A 291 -3.57 26.86 -12.11
C GLY A 291 -2.96 26.95 -10.72
N LYS A 292 -3.13 25.91 -9.88
CA LYS A 292 -2.68 25.86 -8.49
C LYS A 292 -1.28 25.27 -8.36
N GLN A 293 -0.63 25.55 -7.23
CA GLN A 293 0.67 25.02 -6.83
C GLN A 293 0.61 24.60 -5.36
N PHE A 294 1.60 23.83 -4.89
CA PHE A 294 1.76 23.51 -3.48
C PHE A 294 2.48 24.65 -2.74
N SER A 295 2.00 25.00 -1.55
CA SER A 295 2.67 25.97 -0.67
C SER A 295 3.70 25.33 0.25
N SER A 296 3.50 24.06 0.65
CA SER A 296 4.28 23.40 1.70
C SER A 296 4.77 22.00 1.34
N LEU A 297 4.11 21.30 0.41
CA LEU A 297 4.51 19.94 0.02
C LEU A 297 5.93 19.96 -0.61
N ARG A 298 6.83 19.15 -0.07
CA ARG A 298 8.23 19.07 -0.52
C ARG A 298 8.57 17.72 -1.13
N ARG A 299 7.92 16.65 -0.68
CA ARG A 299 8.18 15.29 -1.16
C ARG A 299 6.94 14.41 -1.07
N THR A 300 6.88 13.42 -1.95
CA THR A 300 5.85 12.40 -1.90
C THR A 300 6.42 11.02 -2.19
N SER A 301 6.00 10.03 -1.40
CA SER A 301 6.29 8.62 -1.70
C SER A 301 5.24 8.09 -2.65
N VAL A 302 5.69 7.42 -3.72
CA VAL A 302 4.84 6.81 -4.73
C VAL A 302 5.18 5.33 -4.85
N GLY A 303 4.17 4.48 -4.77
CA GLY A 303 4.36 3.02 -4.87
C GLY A 303 3.04 2.30 -5.10
N GLY A 304 3.04 0.98 -4.92
CA GLY A 304 1.87 0.14 -5.16
C GLY A 304 1.65 -0.22 -6.64
N SER A 305 2.09 0.61 -7.56
CA SER A 305 2.27 0.34 -8.99
C SER A 305 3.40 1.22 -9.53
N ALA A 306 3.84 0.98 -10.76
CA ALA A 306 4.89 1.78 -11.39
C ALA A 306 4.51 3.27 -11.42
N CYS A 307 5.45 4.14 -11.07
CA CYS A 307 5.29 5.59 -11.17
C CYS A 307 5.73 6.05 -12.57
N PRO A 308 4.84 6.59 -13.41
CA PRO A 308 5.22 7.05 -14.72
C PRO A 308 6.28 8.16 -14.66
N PRO A 309 7.33 8.17 -15.52
CA PRO A 309 8.31 9.26 -15.56
C PRO A 309 7.68 10.65 -15.73
N ALA A 310 6.60 10.75 -16.50
CA ALA A 310 5.87 12.00 -16.67
C ALA A 310 5.25 12.53 -15.35
N MET A 311 4.87 11.64 -14.43
CA MET A 311 4.38 12.03 -13.11
C MET A 311 5.50 12.55 -12.23
N ILE A 312 6.67 11.92 -12.25
CA ILE A 312 7.87 12.37 -11.53
C ILE A 312 8.28 13.76 -12.02
N ASP A 313 8.30 13.95 -13.33
CA ASP A 313 8.61 15.24 -13.96
C ASP A 313 7.59 16.33 -13.60
N ALA A 314 6.29 16.00 -13.57
CA ALA A 314 5.24 16.92 -13.17
C ALA A 314 5.38 17.38 -11.70
N PHE A 315 5.67 16.49 -10.78
CA PHE A 315 5.95 16.84 -9.38
C PHE A 315 7.23 17.66 -9.23
N HIS A 316 8.29 17.31 -9.96
CA HIS A 316 9.54 18.08 -9.95
C HIS A 316 9.32 19.53 -10.39
N LYS A 317 8.54 19.76 -11.46
CA LYS A 317 8.17 21.11 -11.92
C LYS A 317 7.37 21.91 -10.89
N LEU A 318 6.70 21.23 -9.96
CA LEU A 318 6.00 21.83 -8.81
C LEU A 318 6.90 21.95 -7.57
N GLY A 319 8.20 21.63 -7.66
CA GLY A 319 9.15 21.69 -6.54
C GLY A 319 8.99 20.55 -5.53
N VAL A 320 8.40 19.42 -5.94
CA VAL A 320 8.16 18.25 -5.07
C VAL A 320 9.01 17.08 -5.52
N ASP A 321 9.80 16.52 -4.60
CA ASP A 321 10.59 15.31 -4.81
C ASP A 321 9.70 14.06 -4.76
N VAL A 322 9.89 13.14 -5.70
CA VAL A 322 9.21 11.84 -5.73
C VAL A 322 10.15 10.75 -5.24
N LEU A 323 9.74 10.06 -4.20
CA LEU A 323 10.36 8.84 -3.69
C LEU A 323 9.61 7.64 -4.25
N HIS A 324 10.04 7.14 -5.42
CA HIS A 324 9.45 5.95 -6.00
C HIS A 324 9.92 4.72 -5.25
N GLY A 325 8.98 3.92 -4.74
CA GLY A 325 9.29 2.73 -3.96
C GLY A 325 8.57 1.48 -4.46
N TRP A 326 9.14 0.34 -4.09
CA TRP A 326 8.53 -0.96 -4.33
C TRP A 326 8.45 -1.76 -3.03
N GLY A 327 7.40 -2.55 -2.96
CA GLY A 327 7.14 -3.47 -1.87
C GLY A 327 5.79 -4.15 -2.02
N MET A 328 5.46 -5.01 -1.10
CA MET A 328 4.24 -5.82 -1.15
C MET A 328 3.76 -6.19 0.27
N THR A 329 2.55 -6.72 0.37
CA THR A 329 1.96 -7.09 1.66
C THR A 329 2.87 -8.03 2.45
N GLU A 330 3.53 -8.92 1.77
CA GLU A 330 4.49 -9.89 2.31
C GLU A 330 5.80 -9.27 2.82
N MET A 331 5.98 -7.94 2.65
CA MET A 331 7.18 -7.18 3.03
C MET A 331 6.89 -6.01 3.98
N SER A 332 5.69 -5.88 4.55
CA SER A 332 5.24 -4.94 5.59
C SER A 332 5.13 -3.43 5.26
N PRO A 333 5.20 -2.83 4.06
CA PRO A 333 5.49 -3.40 2.74
C PRO A 333 6.89 -3.14 2.21
N LEU A 334 7.77 -2.43 2.91
CA LEU A 334 8.95 -1.72 2.40
C LEU A 334 10.05 -2.68 1.89
N GLY A 335 10.35 -2.57 0.60
CA GLY A 335 11.45 -3.26 -0.05
C GLY A 335 12.54 -2.31 -0.52
N THR A 336 12.20 -1.39 -1.43
CA THR A 336 13.15 -0.45 -2.03
C THR A 336 12.60 0.97 -2.06
N VAL A 337 13.50 1.97 -2.11
CA VAL A 337 13.16 3.40 -2.25
C VAL A 337 14.15 4.09 -3.19
N GLY A 338 13.64 4.98 -4.03
CA GLY A 338 14.37 5.72 -5.06
C GLY A 338 15.12 6.94 -4.52
N ALA A 339 16.12 6.72 -3.66
CA ALA A 339 17.00 7.78 -3.21
C ALA A 339 18.26 7.88 -4.09
N LEU A 340 18.55 9.08 -4.63
CA LEU A 340 19.75 9.34 -5.41
C LEU A 340 21.00 9.29 -4.53
N ARG A 341 22.14 8.91 -5.13
CA ARG A 341 23.45 8.89 -4.47
C ARG A 341 24.21 10.17 -4.79
N GLU A 342 25.27 10.46 -4.01
CA GLU A 342 26.14 11.64 -4.20
C GLU A 342 26.63 11.78 -5.66
N LYS A 343 27.04 10.69 -6.28
CA LYS A 343 27.52 10.71 -7.69
C LYS A 343 26.44 11.17 -8.72
N HIS A 344 25.17 11.19 -8.32
CA HIS A 344 24.08 11.69 -9.15
C HIS A 344 23.79 13.19 -8.91
N ALA A 345 24.46 13.82 -7.94
CA ALA A 345 24.17 15.21 -7.57
C ALA A 345 24.39 16.18 -8.74
N THR A 346 25.44 15.94 -9.54
CA THR A 346 25.82 16.79 -10.68
C THR A 346 25.12 16.46 -11.99
N LEU A 347 24.33 15.41 -12.05
CA LEU A 347 23.55 15.03 -13.25
C LEU A 347 22.47 16.07 -13.55
N SER A 348 22.18 16.27 -14.85
CA SER A 348 21.02 17.03 -15.27
C SER A 348 19.70 16.36 -14.86
N TRP A 349 18.60 17.07 -14.96
CA TRP A 349 17.28 16.48 -14.66
C TRP A 349 16.95 15.32 -15.62
N GLU A 350 17.24 15.48 -16.89
CA GLU A 350 17.05 14.48 -17.93
C GLU A 350 17.82 13.18 -17.66
N GLU A 351 19.00 13.28 -17.02
CA GLU A 351 19.82 12.13 -16.62
C GLU A 351 19.33 11.51 -15.30
N LYS A 352 18.77 12.31 -14.37
CA LYS A 352 18.20 11.84 -13.11
C LYS A 352 16.87 11.11 -13.28
N LEU A 353 16.04 11.58 -14.21
CA LEU A 353 14.66 11.07 -14.37
C LEU A 353 14.61 9.56 -14.66
N PRO A 354 15.43 8.97 -15.54
CA PRO A 354 15.45 7.51 -15.73
C PRO A 354 15.86 6.73 -14.48
N ILE A 355 16.70 7.30 -13.62
CA ILE A 355 17.12 6.66 -12.36
C ILE A 355 15.95 6.70 -11.35
N LEU A 356 15.30 7.86 -11.22
CA LEU A 356 14.14 8.05 -10.32
C LEU A 356 12.90 7.27 -10.77
N ALA A 357 12.80 6.92 -12.05
CA ALA A 357 11.72 6.10 -12.58
C ALA A 357 11.84 4.62 -12.16
N LYS A 358 13.04 4.16 -11.77
CA LYS A 358 13.23 2.84 -11.19
C LYS A 358 12.62 2.77 -9.79
N GLN A 359 12.35 1.57 -9.27
CA GLN A 359 11.77 1.37 -7.95
C GLN A 359 12.75 1.57 -6.79
N GLY A 360 13.96 2.03 -7.09
CA GLY A 360 14.95 2.40 -6.09
C GLY A 360 15.84 1.26 -5.62
N ARG A 361 16.49 1.46 -4.46
CA ARG A 361 17.46 0.52 -3.88
C ARG A 361 16.88 -0.12 -2.62
N ALA A 362 17.33 -1.34 -2.30
CA ALA A 362 16.96 -2.01 -1.05
C ALA A 362 17.28 -1.11 0.15
N VAL A 363 16.32 -0.98 1.06
CA VAL A 363 16.55 -0.32 2.34
C VAL A 363 17.33 -1.26 3.28
N PHE A 364 18.07 -0.71 4.24
CA PHE A 364 18.79 -1.53 5.22
C PHE A 364 17.82 -2.50 5.91
N GLY A 365 18.17 -3.79 5.89
CA GLY A 365 17.34 -4.88 6.42
C GLY A 365 16.66 -5.70 5.33
N VAL A 366 16.70 -5.28 4.06
CA VAL A 366 16.24 -6.07 2.91
C VAL A 366 17.43 -6.49 2.06
N ASP A 367 17.63 -7.79 1.94
CA ASP A 367 18.48 -8.38 0.90
C ASP A 367 17.64 -8.71 -0.33
N MET A 368 18.18 -8.52 -1.52
CA MET A 368 17.52 -8.89 -2.77
C MET A 368 18.50 -9.51 -3.75
N LYS A 369 18.01 -10.37 -4.61
CA LYS A 369 18.75 -10.92 -5.76
C LYS A 369 17.79 -11.26 -6.90
N ILE A 370 18.32 -11.35 -8.11
CA ILE A 370 17.61 -11.87 -9.27
C ILE A 370 18.21 -13.22 -9.68
N VAL A 371 17.37 -14.16 -10.08
CA VAL A 371 17.80 -15.51 -10.44
C VAL A 371 17.22 -15.94 -11.78
N ASP A 372 17.93 -16.85 -12.47
CA ASP A 372 17.41 -17.54 -13.64
C ASP A 372 16.42 -18.66 -13.24
N PRO A 373 15.74 -19.34 -14.21
CA PRO A 373 14.84 -20.44 -13.92
C PRO A 373 15.46 -21.64 -13.19
N ASP A 374 16.80 -21.78 -13.27
CA ASP A 374 17.56 -22.85 -12.56
C ASP A 374 17.96 -22.41 -11.14
N GLY A 375 17.59 -21.17 -10.72
CA GLY A 375 17.90 -20.59 -9.40
C GLY A 375 19.30 -20.01 -9.27
N ARG A 376 20.05 -19.86 -10.38
CA ARG A 376 21.39 -19.25 -10.36
C ARG A 376 21.26 -17.74 -10.30
N GLU A 377 22.05 -17.12 -9.43
CA GLU A 377 22.07 -15.66 -9.29
C GLU A 377 22.60 -14.98 -10.57
N LEU A 378 21.88 -13.94 -11.01
CA LEU A 378 22.17 -13.16 -12.20
C LEU A 378 22.93 -11.87 -11.86
N PRO A 379 23.71 -11.31 -12.82
CA PRO A 379 24.51 -10.11 -12.59
C PRO A 379 23.65 -8.86 -12.43
N TRP A 380 24.14 -7.90 -11.66
CA TRP A 380 23.55 -6.57 -11.50
C TRP A 380 24.07 -5.61 -12.58
N ASP A 381 23.70 -5.84 -13.82
CA ASP A 381 24.14 -5.08 -15.00
C ASP A 381 23.08 -4.11 -15.53
N GLY A 382 21.89 -4.10 -14.92
CA GLY A 382 20.76 -3.27 -15.33
C GLY A 382 20.07 -3.72 -16.61
N LYS A 383 20.42 -4.88 -17.13
CA LYS A 383 19.93 -5.43 -18.40
C LYS A 383 19.38 -6.85 -18.26
N THR A 384 20.11 -7.71 -17.56
CA THR A 384 19.74 -9.10 -17.35
C THR A 384 18.55 -9.17 -16.41
N SER A 385 17.42 -9.69 -16.88
CA SER A 385 16.18 -9.88 -16.12
C SER A 385 16.13 -11.25 -15.48
N GLY A 386 15.58 -11.34 -14.28
CA GLY A 386 15.35 -12.60 -13.58
C GLY A 386 14.25 -12.49 -12.54
N ASP A 387 13.87 -13.63 -11.97
CA ASP A 387 12.91 -13.68 -10.87
C ASP A 387 13.51 -13.02 -9.63
N LEU A 388 12.76 -12.08 -9.05
CA LEU A 388 13.18 -11.31 -7.88
C LEU A 388 12.92 -12.09 -6.60
N LEU A 389 13.98 -12.35 -5.85
CA LEU A 389 13.95 -12.97 -4.52
C LEU A 389 14.39 -11.97 -3.47
N VAL A 390 13.73 -12.01 -2.30
CA VAL A 390 14.02 -11.11 -1.18
C VAL A 390 14.06 -11.85 0.15
N ARG A 391 14.78 -11.29 1.13
CA ARG A 391 14.75 -11.73 2.53
C ARG A 391 15.01 -10.57 3.48
N GLY A 392 14.54 -10.68 4.72
CA GLY A 392 14.75 -9.65 5.73
C GLY A 392 13.85 -9.83 6.95
N PRO A 393 14.07 -9.06 8.04
CA PRO A 393 13.40 -9.25 9.32
C PRO A 393 11.92 -8.87 9.34
N TRP A 394 11.39 -8.23 8.29
CA TRP A 394 9.98 -7.90 8.11
C TRP A 394 9.39 -8.50 6.83
N ILE A 395 10.09 -9.45 6.22
CA ILE A 395 9.60 -10.22 5.07
C ILE A 395 8.98 -11.51 5.56
N ILE A 396 7.90 -11.92 4.90
CA ILE A 396 7.12 -13.10 5.25
C ILE A 396 7.98 -14.38 5.27
N SER A 397 7.71 -15.24 6.24
CA SER A 397 8.24 -16.61 6.23
C SER A 397 7.17 -17.65 5.90
N LYS A 398 5.92 -17.40 6.31
CA LYS A 398 4.76 -18.28 6.08
C LYS A 398 3.47 -17.46 6.07
N TYR A 399 2.46 -17.90 5.32
CA TYR A 399 1.13 -17.32 5.39
C TYR A 399 0.36 -17.83 6.62
N PHE A 400 -0.53 -17.01 7.13
CA PHE A 400 -1.42 -17.34 8.23
C PHE A 400 -2.25 -18.59 7.91
N LYS A 401 -2.29 -19.56 8.84
CA LYS A 401 -2.95 -20.87 8.69
C LYS A 401 -2.41 -21.73 7.54
N ARG A 402 -1.25 -21.40 7.00
CA ARG A 402 -0.56 -22.17 5.96
C ARG A 402 0.91 -22.46 6.31
N GLU A 403 1.16 -22.67 7.61
CA GLU A 403 2.52 -22.88 8.15
C GLU A 403 3.20 -24.15 7.64
N HIS A 404 2.42 -25.10 7.11
CA HIS A 404 2.91 -26.33 6.48
C HIS A 404 3.34 -26.15 5.02
N GLU A 405 3.01 -25.04 4.37
CA GLU A 405 3.42 -24.74 3.01
C GLU A 405 4.85 -24.16 3.01
N ASP A 406 5.74 -24.72 2.18
CA ASP A 406 7.08 -24.17 1.98
C ASP A 406 6.99 -22.93 1.07
N LEU A 407 7.16 -21.77 1.68
CA LEU A 407 7.09 -20.48 0.99
C LEU A 407 8.47 -19.99 0.55
N LEU A 408 9.52 -20.35 1.27
CA LEU A 408 10.86 -19.87 1.04
C LEU A 408 11.69 -20.90 0.24
N ILE A 409 12.47 -20.39 -0.71
CA ILE A 409 13.49 -21.17 -1.44
C ILE A 409 14.83 -20.77 -0.86
N ASP A 410 15.51 -21.71 -0.17
CA ASP A 410 16.79 -21.47 0.52
C ASP A 410 16.80 -20.23 1.41
N GLY A 411 15.69 -19.98 2.11
CA GLY A 411 15.52 -18.82 2.99
C GLY A 411 15.14 -17.51 2.28
N TRP A 412 14.89 -17.55 0.96
CA TRP A 412 14.46 -16.41 0.18
C TRP A 412 12.98 -16.51 -0.20
N PHE A 413 12.28 -15.39 -0.09
CA PHE A 413 10.91 -15.27 -0.56
C PHE A 413 10.89 -14.91 -2.05
N HIS A 414 10.17 -15.71 -2.85
CA HIS A 414 9.96 -15.47 -4.27
C HIS A 414 8.79 -14.48 -4.46
N THR A 415 9.09 -13.27 -4.93
CA THR A 415 8.11 -12.19 -5.00
C THR A 415 7.06 -12.35 -6.09
N GLY A 416 7.36 -13.13 -7.12
CA GLY A 416 6.59 -13.24 -8.35
C GLY A 416 6.74 -12.01 -9.26
N ASP A 417 7.71 -11.13 -8.99
CA ASP A 417 8.13 -10.05 -9.89
C ASP A 417 9.37 -10.47 -10.67
N VAL A 418 9.46 -10.05 -11.93
CA VAL A 418 10.65 -10.12 -12.77
C VAL A 418 11.30 -8.75 -12.77
N ALA A 419 12.61 -8.69 -12.59
CA ALA A 419 13.31 -7.44 -12.42
C ALA A 419 14.72 -7.47 -13.00
N THR A 420 15.28 -6.29 -13.25
CA THR A 420 16.71 -6.03 -13.40
C THR A 420 17.24 -5.28 -12.18
N ILE A 421 18.51 -5.43 -11.86
CA ILE A 421 19.20 -4.63 -10.86
C ILE A 421 20.45 -4.06 -11.52
N ASP A 422 20.68 -2.75 -11.40
CA ASP A 422 21.90 -2.17 -11.96
C ASP A 422 23.08 -2.19 -10.96
N ALA A 423 24.26 -1.82 -11.46
CA ALA A 423 25.50 -1.80 -10.67
C ALA A 423 25.46 -0.83 -9.45
N ASP A 424 24.49 0.06 -9.39
CA ASP A 424 24.21 0.96 -8.26
C ASP A 424 23.21 0.38 -7.26
N GLY A 425 22.64 -0.79 -7.58
CA GLY A 425 21.63 -1.46 -6.78
C GLY A 425 20.21 -0.95 -7.02
N PHE A 426 19.97 -0.14 -8.07
CA PHE A 426 18.61 0.27 -8.41
C PHE A 426 17.84 -0.87 -9.07
N LEU A 427 16.77 -1.27 -8.42
CA LEU A 427 15.80 -2.23 -8.90
C LEU A 427 14.91 -1.60 -9.98
N GLN A 428 14.68 -2.30 -11.06
CA GLN A 428 13.65 -2.01 -12.03
C GLN A 428 12.79 -3.24 -12.24
N ILE A 429 11.53 -3.18 -11.78
CA ILE A 429 10.53 -4.20 -12.08
C ILE A 429 10.20 -4.13 -13.55
N THR A 430 10.46 -5.19 -14.27
CA THR A 430 10.17 -5.28 -15.70
C THR A 430 8.79 -5.87 -15.94
N ASP A 431 8.36 -6.82 -15.09
CA ASP A 431 7.00 -7.35 -15.15
C ASP A 431 6.66 -8.21 -13.90
N ARG A 432 5.46 -8.77 -13.88
CA ARG A 432 5.10 -9.94 -13.07
C ARG A 432 5.45 -11.21 -13.83
N SER A 433 5.96 -12.26 -13.14
CA SER A 433 6.30 -13.53 -13.77
C SER A 433 5.13 -14.15 -14.57
N LYS A 434 3.89 -13.82 -14.18
CA LYS A 434 2.65 -14.25 -14.86
C LYS A 434 2.16 -13.30 -15.96
N ASP A 435 2.69 -12.08 -16.04
CA ASP A 435 2.25 -11.02 -16.96
C ASP A 435 3.33 -10.72 -18.04
N VAL A 436 4.58 -11.15 -17.81
CA VAL A 436 5.66 -11.07 -18.81
C VAL A 436 5.25 -11.84 -20.06
N ILE A 437 5.48 -11.22 -21.23
CA ILE A 437 5.08 -11.78 -22.52
C ILE A 437 6.27 -12.56 -23.08
N LYS A 438 6.11 -13.87 -23.23
CA LYS A 438 7.17 -14.78 -23.71
C LYS A 438 7.10 -14.92 -25.23
N SER A 439 7.92 -14.17 -25.94
CA SER A 439 7.87 -14.08 -27.39
C SER A 439 9.14 -14.66 -28.03
N GLY A 440 9.05 -15.85 -28.61
CA GLY A 440 10.15 -16.44 -29.34
C GLY A 440 11.41 -16.76 -28.50
N GLY A 441 11.24 -17.02 -27.22
CA GLY A 441 12.33 -17.25 -26.26
C GLY A 441 12.85 -15.99 -25.57
N GLU A 442 12.38 -14.82 -25.96
CA GLU A 442 12.69 -13.53 -25.36
C GLU A 442 11.51 -13.01 -24.51
N TRP A 443 11.79 -12.12 -23.58
CA TRP A 443 10.79 -11.57 -22.68
C TRP A 443 10.47 -10.12 -23.07
N ILE A 444 9.18 -9.80 -23.24
CA ILE A 444 8.69 -8.44 -23.46
C ILE A 444 8.02 -7.94 -22.18
N SER A 445 8.51 -6.80 -21.68
CA SER A 445 7.91 -6.11 -20.52
C SER A 445 6.58 -5.52 -20.91
N SER A 446 5.50 -6.01 -20.30
CA SER A 446 4.18 -5.42 -20.48
C SER A 446 4.11 -4.01 -19.88
N ILE A 447 4.88 -3.74 -18.83
CA ILE A 447 4.96 -2.42 -18.15
C ILE A 447 5.61 -1.37 -19.06
N ASP A 448 6.68 -1.72 -19.77
CA ASP A 448 7.33 -0.77 -20.67
C ASP A 448 6.41 -0.37 -21.83
N VAL A 449 5.68 -1.34 -22.38
CA VAL A 449 4.67 -1.09 -23.41
C VAL A 449 3.57 -0.15 -22.86
N GLU A 450 3.06 -0.40 -21.67
CA GLU A 450 2.04 0.42 -21.00
C GLU A 450 2.52 1.85 -20.76
N ASN A 451 3.73 2.01 -20.22
CA ASN A 451 4.32 3.33 -19.94
C ASN A 451 4.47 4.17 -21.20
N ILE A 452 4.91 3.57 -22.30
CA ILE A 452 5.02 4.25 -23.59
C ILE A 452 3.65 4.64 -24.12
N ALA A 453 2.67 3.74 -24.07
CA ALA A 453 1.30 4.04 -24.48
C ALA A 453 0.69 5.18 -23.66
N MET A 454 0.84 5.15 -22.34
CA MET A 454 0.34 6.18 -21.44
C MET A 454 1.04 7.54 -21.56
N ALA A 455 2.24 7.58 -22.14
CA ALA A 455 2.92 8.83 -22.50
C ALA A 455 2.29 9.54 -23.71
N HIS A 456 1.41 8.86 -24.46
CA HIS A 456 0.70 9.49 -25.58
C HIS A 456 -0.39 10.44 -25.05
N PRO A 457 -0.47 11.72 -25.58
CA PRO A 457 -1.42 12.73 -25.08
C PRO A 457 -2.88 12.31 -25.07
N ALA A 458 -3.30 11.44 -26.01
CA ALA A 458 -4.69 10.99 -26.18
C ALA A 458 -5.05 9.77 -25.34
N ILE A 459 -4.11 9.14 -24.61
CA ILE A 459 -4.35 7.92 -23.84
C ILE A 459 -4.53 8.26 -22.35
N ALA A 460 -5.62 7.78 -21.78
CA ALA A 460 -5.91 7.90 -20.35
C ALA A 460 -5.33 6.74 -19.55
N MET A 461 -5.42 5.50 -20.09
CA MET A 461 -4.95 4.28 -19.43
C MET A 461 -4.62 3.23 -20.50
N ALA A 462 -3.61 2.39 -20.21
CA ALA A 462 -3.24 1.29 -21.08
C ALA A 462 -2.82 0.07 -20.26
N ALA A 463 -3.17 -1.13 -20.74
CA ALA A 463 -2.73 -2.42 -20.22
C ALA A 463 -2.24 -3.28 -21.38
N CYS A 464 -1.09 -3.91 -21.23
CA CYS A 464 -0.56 -4.84 -22.21
C CYS A 464 -0.68 -6.28 -21.70
N ILE A 465 -1.22 -7.16 -22.51
CA ILE A 465 -1.40 -8.58 -22.19
C ILE A 465 -0.78 -9.46 -23.26
N ALA A 466 -0.35 -10.66 -22.85
CA ALA A 466 0.03 -11.72 -23.77
C ALA A 466 -1.21 -12.31 -24.43
N VAL A 467 -1.15 -12.54 -25.74
CA VAL A 467 -2.10 -13.36 -26.49
C VAL A 467 -1.33 -14.45 -27.25
N PRO A 468 -1.89 -15.67 -27.41
CA PRO A 468 -1.23 -16.76 -28.10
C PRO A 468 -0.88 -16.40 -29.54
N HIS A 469 0.30 -16.84 -30.01
CA HIS A 469 0.75 -16.64 -31.38
C HIS A 469 1.41 -17.91 -31.94
N PRO A 470 1.00 -18.41 -33.10
CA PRO A 470 1.41 -19.73 -33.60
C PRO A 470 2.92 -19.91 -33.88
N LYS A 471 3.64 -18.77 -34.08
CA LYS A 471 5.07 -18.80 -34.36
C LYS A 471 5.94 -18.37 -33.17
N TRP A 472 5.42 -17.48 -32.34
CA TRP A 472 6.21 -16.79 -31.31
C TRP A 472 5.83 -17.18 -29.89
N ASP A 473 4.94 -18.17 -29.71
CA ASP A 473 4.32 -18.54 -28.44
C ASP A 473 3.33 -17.49 -27.97
N GLU A 474 3.81 -16.30 -27.62
CA GLU A 474 2.99 -15.17 -27.20
C GLU A 474 3.39 -13.89 -27.93
N ARG A 475 2.41 -12.97 -28.13
CA ARG A 475 2.64 -11.62 -28.62
C ARG A 475 1.85 -10.59 -27.81
N PRO A 476 2.37 -9.33 -27.71
CA PRO A 476 1.70 -8.30 -26.95
C PRO A 476 0.47 -7.75 -27.67
N LEU A 477 -0.66 -7.73 -26.94
CA LEU A 477 -1.88 -7.01 -27.28
C LEU A 477 -2.02 -5.82 -26.33
N LEU A 478 -2.10 -4.59 -26.88
CA LEU A 478 -2.32 -3.39 -26.10
C LEU A 478 -3.81 -3.10 -25.98
N VAL A 479 -4.32 -3.00 -24.75
CA VAL A 479 -5.69 -2.59 -24.44
C VAL A 479 -5.64 -1.16 -23.89
N ALA A 480 -6.28 -0.20 -24.56
CA ALA A 480 -6.14 1.22 -24.23
C ALA A 480 -7.49 1.93 -24.01
N VAL A 481 -7.50 2.90 -23.11
CA VAL A 481 -8.61 3.83 -22.88
C VAL A 481 -8.20 5.20 -23.36
N LYS A 482 -9.02 5.81 -24.22
CA LYS A 482 -8.80 7.18 -24.72
C LYS A 482 -9.17 8.22 -23.66
N LYS A 483 -8.50 9.38 -23.68
CA LYS A 483 -8.97 10.54 -22.91
C LYS A 483 -10.28 11.07 -23.51
N PRO A 484 -11.18 11.63 -22.71
CA PRO A 484 -12.41 12.24 -23.21
C PRO A 484 -12.12 13.29 -24.30
N GLY A 485 -12.84 13.19 -25.42
CA GLY A 485 -12.69 14.11 -26.56
C GLY A 485 -11.42 13.91 -27.40
N SER A 486 -10.63 12.88 -27.13
CA SER A 486 -9.44 12.57 -27.95
C SER A 486 -9.79 11.58 -29.05
N GLU A 487 -9.30 11.86 -30.26
CA GLU A 487 -9.37 10.95 -31.40
C GLU A 487 -7.97 10.39 -31.67
N ILE A 488 -7.84 9.09 -31.65
CA ILE A 488 -6.63 8.34 -32.01
C ILE A 488 -7.07 6.98 -32.54
N ASP A 489 -6.46 6.54 -33.62
CA ASP A 489 -6.67 5.21 -34.17
C ASP A 489 -5.53 4.24 -33.76
N ARG A 490 -5.69 2.99 -34.17
CA ARG A 490 -4.76 1.89 -33.92
C ARG A 490 -3.39 2.17 -34.52
N GLU A 491 -3.35 2.57 -35.78
CA GLU A 491 -2.13 2.81 -36.55
C GLU A 491 -1.32 3.97 -35.95
N GLN A 492 -1.97 5.03 -35.54
CA GLN A 492 -1.36 6.19 -34.89
C GLN A 492 -0.72 5.81 -33.54
N LEU A 493 -1.41 5.00 -32.73
CA LEU A 493 -0.86 4.57 -31.46
C LEU A 493 0.30 3.59 -31.65
N LEU A 494 0.22 2.64 -32.58
CA LEU A 494 1.33 1.74 -32.91
C LEU A 494 2.55 2.51 -33.44
N ALA A 495 2.34 3.51 -34.31
CA ALA A 495 3.41 4.36 -34.82
C ALA A 495 4.14 5.14 -33.70
N PHE A 496 3.46 5.44 -32.59
CA PHE A 496 4.04 6.13 -31.44
C PHE A 496 5.14 5.32 -30.73
N PHE A 497 5.15 4.00 -30.88
CA PHE A 497 6.20 3.14 -30.34
C PHE A 497 7.49 3.15 -31.16
N SER A 498 7.46 3.72 -32.37
CA SER A 498 8.64 3.75 -33.27
C SER A 498 9.82 4.47 -32.60
N GLY A 499 10.97 3.81 -32.57
CA GLY A 499 12.19 4.34 -31.95
C GLY A 499 12.22 4.30 -30.41
N LYS A 500 11.13 3.86 -29.75
CA LYS A 500 11.04 3.75 -28.29
C LYS A 500 11.18 2.31 -27.79
N LEU A 501 10.86 1.34 -28.64
CA LEU A 501 11.06 -0.10 -28.41
C LEU A 501 11.74 -0.75 -29.60
N ALA A 502 12.36 -1.89 -29.38
CA ALA A 502 12.79 -2.74 -30.50
C ALA A 502 11.55 -3.24 -31.26
N LYS A 503 11.66 -3.41 -32.58
CA LYS A 503 10.51 -3.78 -33.44
C LYS A 503 9.76 -5.01 -32.96
N TRP A 504 10.49 -6.01 -32.44
CA TRP A 504 9.91 -7.25 -31.95
C TRP A 504 9.16 -7.12 -30.61
N GLN A 505 9.35 -6.01 -29.89
CA GLN A 505 8.67 -5.71 -28.61
C GLN A 505 7.40 -4.88 -28.79
N VAL A 506 7.23 -4.25 -29.97
CA VAL A 506 6.04 -3.45 -30.27
C VAL A 506 4.80 -4.33 -30.27
N PRO A 507 3.67 -3.88 -29.68
CA PRO A 507 2.40 -4.60 -29.76
C PRO A 507 2.00 -4.90 -31.19
N ASP A 508 1.50 -6.13 -31.41
CA ASP A 508 1.00 -6.53 -32.72
C ASP A 508 -0.38 -5.90 -33.01
N ASP A 509 -1.11 -5.55 -31.95
CA ASP A 509 -2.41 -4.91 -32.09
C ASP A 509 -2.77 -4.00 -30.91
N VAL A 510 -3.78 -3.12 -31.15
CA VAL A 510 -4.37 -2.22 -30.15
C VAL A 510 -5.88 -2.36 -30.16
N VAL A 511 -6.47 -2.59 -28.98
CA VAL A 511 -7.92 -2.59 -28.77
C VAL A 511 -8.29 -1.43 -27.86
N PHE A 512 -9.17 -0.56 -28.32
CA PHE A 512 -9.72 0.51 -27.49
C PHE A 512 -10.96 0.02 -26.72
N VAL A 513 -11.01 0.34 -25.43
CA VAL A 513 -12.10 -0.02 -24.52
C VAL A 513 -12.53 1.22 -23.72
N ASP A 514 -13.76 1.17 -23.18
CA ASP A 514 -14.29 2.25 -22.35
C ASP A 514 -13.59 2.30 -20.97
N ALA A 515 -13.21 1.14 -20.41
CA ALA A 515 -12.54 1.03 -19.14
C ALA A 515 -11.66 -0.23 -19.05
N ILE A 516 -10.55 -0.12 -18.33
CA ILE A 516 -9.71 -1.25 -17.90
C ILE A 516 -10.14 -1.67 -16.50
N PRO A 517 -10.36 -2.99 -16.24
CA PRO A 517 -10.72 -3.45 -14.92
C PRO A 517 -9.65 -3.12 -13.88
N LEU A 518 -10.06 -2.50 -12.76
CA LEU A 518 -9.20 -2.19 -11.64
C LEU A 518 -9.56 -3.06 -10.44
N GLY A 519 -8.56 -3.51 -9.72
CA GLY A 519 -8.71 -4.19 -8.45
C GLY A 519 -9.05 -3.23 -7.31
N ALA A 520 -9.36 -3.78 -6.16
CA ALA A 520 -9.73 -3.04 -4.95
C ALA A 520 -8.63 -2.04 -4.47
N THR A 521 -7.41 -2.22 -4.90
CA THR A 521 -6.25 -1.33 -4.61
C THR A 521 -5.95 -0.33 -5.74
N GLY A 522 -6.78 -0.27 -6.79
CA GLY A 522 -6.55 0.57 -7.97
C GLY A 522 -5.56 -0.01 -8.99
N LYS A 523 -5.08 -1.24 -8.80
CA LYS A 523 -4.20 -1.94 -9.75
C LYS A 523 -5.00 -2.54 -10.90
N MET A 524 -4.44 -2.48 -12.12
CA MET A 524 -5.03 -3.12 -13.31
C MET A 524 -5.14 -4.64 -13.14
N GLN A 525 -6.29 -5.19 -13.46
CA GLN A 525 -6.55 -6.63 -13.40
C GLN A 525 -6.31 -7.29 -14.76
N LYS A 526 -5.04 -7.43 -15.17
CA LYS A 526 -4.66 -8.04 -16.45
C LYS A 526 -5.21 -9.46 -16.63
N GLY A 527 -5.40 -10.21 -15.55
CA GLY A 527 -6.03 -11.55 -15.60
C GLY A 527 -7.44 -11.52 -16.19
N LEU A 528 -8.27 -10.50 -15.85
CA LEU A 528 -9.59 -10.35 -16.43
C LEU A 528 -9.53 -9.94 -17.91
N LEU A 529 -8.52 -9.16 -18.30
CA LEU A 529 -8.30 -8.82 -19.71
C LEU A 529 -7.86 -10.05 -20.50
N ARG A 530 -6.94 -10.87 -19.97
CA ARG A 530 -6.54 -12.15 -20.62
C ARG A 530 -7.74 -13.08 -20.82
N GLU A 531 -8.63 -13.20 -19.83
CA GLU A 531 -9.83 -14.01 -19.97
C GLU A 531 -10.79 -13.42 -21.01
N ARG A 532 -10.98 -12.09 -21.03
CA ARG A 532 -11.82 -11.38 -22.00
C ARG A 532 -11.32 -11.54 -23.43
N PHE A 533 -9.98 -11.56 -23.62
CA PHE A 533 -9.33 -11.59 -24.92
C PHE A 533 -8.66 -12.94 -25.23
N LYS A 534 -9.01 -14.02 -24.51
CA LYS A 534 -8.38 -15.35 -24.67
C LYS A 534 -8.48 -15.92 -26.10
N ASP A 535 -9.58 -15.59 -26.82
CA ASP A 535 -9.83 -16.03 -28.19
C ASP A 535 -9.49 -14.94 -29.22
N TYR A 536 -8.74 -13.91 -28.81
CA TYR A 536 -8.35 -12.83 -29.69
C TYR A 536 -7.34 -13.30 -30.74
N VAL A 537 -7.64 -13.03 -32.01
CA VAL A 537 -6.77 -13.36 -33.13
C VAL A 537 -6.06 -12.09 -33.58
N LEU A 538 -4.74 -12.08 -33.48
CA LEU A 538 -3.92 -10.97 -33.95
C LEU A 538 -4.05 -10.81 -35.47
N PRO A 539 -4.03 -9.56 -36.00
CA PRO A 539 -3.96 -9.33 -37.44
C PRO A 539 -2.75 -10.02 -38.06
N ALA A 540 -2.90 -10.57 -39.28
CA ALA A 540 -1.84 -11.28 -40.01
C ALA A 540 -0.71 -10.32 -40.44
#